data_6b458124ba4b71f67d5c271e665aa250
#
_entry.id   6b458124ba4b71f67d5c271e665aa250
#
_cell.length_a   1.000
_cell.length_b   1.000
_cell.length_c   1.000
_cell.angle_alpha   90.00
_cell.angle_beta   90.00
_cell.angle_gamma   90.00
#
_symmetry.space_group_name_H-M   'P 1'
#
loop_
_entity.id
_entity.type
_entity.pdbx_description
1 polymer ?
#
loop_
_entity_poly.entity_id
_entity_poly.type
_entity_poly.pdbx_seq_one_letter_code
_entity_poly.pdbx_strand_id
1 'polypeptide(L)'
;MKKIKFVANWTGKEEFLIADNLTDNEIKVMIASRNNEYNDIMDGGTWSFTVCDNSGLSPKVYRGVVSSLIKKGYAFVSGKRGDEMFALTDEGKNLFKKE
;
A
#
# COMPACT_ATOMS: atom_id res chain seq x y z
N MET A 1 5.54 20.05 1.22
CA MET A 1 5.53 18.57 1.23
C MET A 1 4.20 18.07 1.79
N LYS A 2 3.52 17.23 1.04
CA LYS A 2 2.24 16.67 1.48
C LYS A 2 2.48 15.43 2.34
N LYS A 3 2.03 15.48 3.58
CA LYS A 3 2.13 14.35 4.52
C LYS A 3 0.74 13.93 4.93
N ILE A 4 0.49 12.63 4.87
CA ILE A 4 -0.78 12.06 5.32
C ILE A 4 -0.51 11.29 6.61
N LYS A 5 -1.14 11.71 7.68
CA LYS A 5 -0.99 11.08 9.00
C LYS A 5 -1.98 9.94 9.13
N PHE A 6 -1.52 8.81 9.66
CA PHE A 6 -2.40 7.66 9.92
C PHE A 6 -1.86 6.87 11.11
N VAL A 7 -2.69 6.01 11.66
CA VAL A 7 -2.28 5.11 12.75
C VAL A 7 -2.04 3.73 12.17
N ALA A 8 -0.82 3.23 12.33
CA ALA A 8 -0.49 1.89 11.88
C ALA A 8 -1.17 0.85 12.79
N ASN A 9 -1.99 -0.02 12.21
CA ASN A 9 -2.83 -0.95 12.98
C ASN A 9 -2.03 -1.86 13.91
N TRP A 10 -0.89 -2.34 13.44
CA TRP A 10 -0.13 -3.35 14.18
C TRP A 10 0.77 -2.75 15.27
N THR A 11 1.13 -1.49 15.19
CA THR A 11 1.93 -0.82 16.23
C THR A 11 1.09 0.09 17.12
N GLY A 12 -0.05 0.53 16.65
CA GLY A 12 -0.86 1.55 17.32
C GLY A 12 -0.25 2.94 17.33
N LYS A 13 0.86 3.12 16.61
CA LYS A 13 1.58 4.40 16.57
C LYS A 13 1.26 5.18 15.32
N GLU A 14 1.38 6.50 15.42
CA GLU A 14 1.19 7.38 14.27
C GLU A 14 2.38 7.31 13.32
N GLU A 15 2.07 7.26 12.03
CA GLU A 15 3.05 7.32 10.96
C GLU A 15 2.60 8.34 9.94
N PHE A 16 3.51 8.72 9.05
CA PHE A 16 3.22 9.64 7.97
C PHE A 16 3.54 8.99 6.63
N LEU A 17 2.70 9.26 5.65
CA LEU A 17 2.98 8.90 4.25
C LEU A 17 3.31 10.19 3.51
N ILE A 18 4.47 10.22 2.87
CA ILE A 18 4.86 11.33 2.00
C ILE A 18 4.10 11.15 0.68
N ALA A 19 3.20 12.06 0.39
CA ALA A 19 2.21 11.87 -0.67
C ALA A 19 2.30 12.89 -1.81
N ASP A 20 3.44 13.56 -1.97
CA ASP A 20 3.60 14.61 -2.99
C ASP A 20 3.30 14.11 -4.41
N ASN A 21 3.60 12.87 -4.70
CA ASN A 21 3.44 12.26 -6.01
C ASN A 21 2.35 11.19 -6.02
N LEU A 22 1.37 11.30 -5.14
CA LEU A 22 0.31 10.30 -5.02
C LEU A 22 -1.07 10.94 -5.16
N THR A 23 -1.98 10.21 -5.83
CA THR A 23 -3.39 10.56 -5.85
C THR A 23 -4.08 10.07 -4.57
N ASP A 24 -5.29 10.53 -4.33
CA ASP A 24 -6.06 10.11 -3.15
C ASP A 24 -6.26 8.60 -3.11
N ASN A 25 -6.57 7.99 -4.26
CA ASN A 25 -6.77 6.54 -4.33
C ASN A 25 -5.46 5.78 -4.12
N GLU A 26 -4.35 6.31 -4.62
CA GLU A 26 -3.03 5.73 -4.37
C GLU A 26 -2.68 5.78 -2.89
N ILE A 27 -3.00 6.87 -2.22
CA ILE A 27 -2.81 7.00 -0.78
C ILE A 27 -3.58 5.92 -0.03
N LYS A 28 -4.84 5.68 -0.41
CA LYS A 28 -5.66 4.64 0.21
C LYS A 28 -5.05 3.26 0.08
N VAL A 29 -4.55 2.92 -1.10
CA VAL A 29 -3.92 1.62 -1.34
C VAL A 29 -2.61 1.49 -0.57
N MET A 30 -1.78 2.53 -0.58
CA MET A 30 -0.50 2.52 0.14
C MET A 30 -0.72 2.31 1.64
N ILE A 31 -1.66 3.04 2.24
CA ILE A 31 -1.95 2.91 3.67
C ILE A 31 -2.56 1.53 3.97
N ALA A 32 -3.46 1.03 3.12
CA ALA A 32 -4.03 -0.30 3.30
C ALA A 32 -2.95 -1.37 3.27
N SER A 33 -2.01 -1.27 2.35
CA SER A 33 -0.88 -2.20 2.27
C SER A 33 -0.02 -2.14 3.54
N ARG A 34 0.31 -0.94 3.98
CA ARG A 34 1.14 -0.75 5.17
C ARG A 34 0.49 -1.34 6.41
N ASN A 35 -0.82 -1.17 6.56
CA ASN A 35 -1.55 -1.70 7.71
C ASN A 35 -1.65 -3.22 7.72
N ASN A 36 -1.49 -3.85 6.57
CA ASN A 36 -1.56 -5.32 6.46
C ASN A 36 -0.20 -5.98 6.32
N GLU A 37 0.87 -5.21 6.19
CA GLU A 37 2.21 -5.73 5.97
C GLU A 37 2.64 -6.68 7.09
N TYR A 38 2.23 -6.40 8.31
CA TYR A 38 2.57 -7.22 9.45
C TYR A 38 1.98 -8.63 9.37
N ASN A 39 0.80 -8.76 8.79
CA ASN A 39 0.11 -10.05 8.70
C ASN A 39 0.77 -10.99 7.68
N ASP A 40 1.57 -10.44 6.80
CA ASP A 40 2.28 -11.22 5.80
C ASP A 40 3.78 -10.97 5.98
N ILE A 41 4.30 -11.53 7.04
CA ILE A 41 5.61 -11.20 7.57
C ILE A 41 6.78 -11.73 6.78
N MET A 42 6.55 -12.73 5.92
CA MET A 42 7.66 -13.41 5.26
C MET A 42 8.41 -12.51 4.27
N ASP A 43 7.68 -11.73 3.49
CA ASP A 43 8.27 -10.89 2.44
C ASP A 43 7.83 -9.44 2.51
N GLY A 44 7.12 -9.05 3.57
CA GLY A 44 6.60 -7.69 3.71
C GLY A 44 5.48 -7.38 2.74
N GLY A 45 4.90 -8.39 2.11
CA GLY A 45 3.76 -8.24 1.21
C GLY A 45 2.49 -8.77 1.84
N THR A 46 1.37 -8.61 1.14
CA THR A 46 0.10 -9.16 1.59
C THR A 46 -0.77 -9.52 0.39
N TRP A 47 -1.82 -10.30 0.63
CA TRP A 47 -2.75 -10.67 -0.43
C TRP A 47 -3.36 -9.43 -1.07
N SER A 48 -3.33 -9.39 -2.39
CA SER A 48 -3.84 -8.24 -3.14
C SER A 48 -5.32 -7.99 -2.85
N PHE A 49 -6.12 -9.06 -2.73
CA PHE A 49 -7.54 -8.91 -2.41
C PHE A 49 -7.75 -8.29 -1.02
N THR A 50 -6.87 -8.56 -0.07
CA THR A 50 -6.95 -7.97 1.27
C THR A 50 -6.66 -6.47 1.22
N VAL A 51 -5.65 -6.08 0.46
CA VAL A 51 -5.35 -4.65 0.25
C VAL A 51 -6.51 -3.95 -0.41
N CYS A 52 -7.11 -4.58 -1.41
CA CYS A 52 -8.28 -4.03 -2.10
C CYS A 52 -9.43 -3.78 -1.12
N ASP A 53 -9.77 -4.80 -0.32
CA ASP A 53 -10.86 -4.69 0.66
C ASP A 53 -10.60 -3.57 1.66
N ASN A 54 -9.39 -3.48 2.16
CA ASN A 54 -9.04 -2.48 3.18
C ASN A 54 -8.90 -1.08 2.61
N SER A 55 -8.66 -0.95 1.32
CA SER A 55 -8.58 0.37 0.67
C SER A 55 -9.95 1.02 0.50
N GLY A 56 -11.03 0.22 0.52
CA GLY A 56 -12.36 0.70 0.28
C GLY A 56 -12.69 0.95 -1.19
N LEU A 57 -11.79 0.58 -2.09
CA LEU A 57 -11.99 0.77 -3.53
C LEU A 57 -12.64 -0.47 -4.14
N SER A 58 -13.37 -0.28 -5.26
CA SER A 58 -13.87 -1.42 -6.01
C SER A 58 -12.70 -2.16 -6.66
N PRO A 59 -12.84 -3.47 -6.97
CA PRO A 59 -11.76 -4.21 -7.61
C PRO A 59 -11.27 -3.58 -8.92
N LYS A 60 -12.16 -3.02 -9.70
CA LYS A 60 -11.79 -2.37 -10.96
C LYS A 60 -10.93 -1.13 -10.73
N VAL A 61 -11.34 -0.27 -9.80
CA VAL A 61 -10.59 0.94 -9.45
C VAL A 61 -9.26 0.56 -8.83
N TYR A 62 -9.27 -0.40 -7.92
CA TYR A 62 -8.06 -0.88 -7.26
C TYR A 62 -7.01 -1.34 -8.28
N ARG A 63 -7.39 -2.15 -9.27
CA ARG A 63 -6.45 -2.63 -10.28
C ARG A 63 -5.78 -1.48 -11.04
N GLY A 64 -6.56 -0.46 -11.40
CA GLY A 64 -6.01 0.73 -12.07
C GLY A 64 -5.03 1.49 -11.18
N VAL A 65 -5.35 1.61 -9.90
CA VAL A 65 -4.47 2.29 -8.93
C VAL A 65 -3.17 1.52 -8.74
N VAL A 66 -3.25 0.19 -8.62
CA VAL A 66 -2.06 -0.66 -8.48
C VAL A 66 -1.16 -0.51 -9.71
N SER A 67 -1.75 -0.53 -10.91
CA SER A 67 -0.99 -0.33 -12.15
C SER A 67 -0.23 1.00 -12.13
N SER A 68 -0.88 2.05 -11.66
CA SER A 68 -0.26 3.37 -11.53
C SER A 68 0.90 3.37 -10.53
N LEU A 69 0.72 2.72 -9.39
CA LEU A 69 1.78 2.61 -8.37
C LEU A 69 2.98 1.81 -8.90
N ILE A 70 2.74 0.76 -9.67
CA ILE A 70 3.80 -0.01 -10.30
C ILE A 70 4.60 0.87 -11.26
N LYS A 71 3.92 1.65 -12.07
CA LYS A 71 4.58 2.57 -13.02
C LYS A 71 5.43 3.61 -12.31
N LYS A 72 4.99 4.06 -11.14
CA LYS A 72 5.74 5.03 -10.33
C LYS A 72 6.92 4.39 -9.58
N GLY A 73 7.00 3.06 -9.56
CA GLY A 73 8.07 2.35 -8.88
C GLY A 73 7.85 2.16 -7.39
N TYR A 74 6.63 2.32 -6.89
CA TYR A 74 6.33 2.22 -5.45
C TYR A 74 5.79 0.86 -5.03
N ALA A 75 5.35 0.04 -5.97
CA ALA A 75 4.75 -1.25 -5.65
C ALA A 75 5.05 -2.28 -6.73
N PHE A 76 4.88 -3.53 -6.38
CA PHE A 76 4.88 -4.62 -7.35
C PHE A 76 3.89 -5.69 -6.93
N VAL A 77 3.49 -6.50 -7.89
CA VAL A 77 2.56 -7.61 -7.66
C VAL A 77 3.21 -8.88 -8.19
N SER A 78 3.09 -9.95 -7.43
CA SER A 78 3.61 -11.26 -7.82
C SER A 78 2.54 -12.33 -7.61
N GLY A 79 2.75 -13.50 -8.20
CA GLY A 79 1.83 -14.61 -8.07
C GLY A 79 0.89 -14.73 -9.26
N LYS A 80 0.00 -15.71 -9.16
CA LYS A 80 -0.96 -16.02 -10.22
C LYS A 80 -2.27 -15.30 -9.99
N ARG A 81 -3.06 -15.15 -11.06
CA ARG A 81 -4.39 -14.58 -10.98
C ARG A 81 -5.21 -15.32 -9.91
N GLY A 82 -5.75 -14.54 -8.97
CA GLY A 82 -6.50 -15.09 -7.82
C GLY A 82 -5.65 -15.25 -6.57
N ASP A 83 -4.33 -15.43 -6.73
CA ASP A 83 -3.39 -15.59 -5.62
C ASP A 83 -2.29 -14.53 -5.66
N GLU A 84 -2.64 -13.35 -6.12
CA GLU A 84 -1.68 -12.27 -6.25
C GLU A 84 -1.31 -11.67 -4.90
N MET A 85 -0.02 -11.39 -4.74
CA MET A 85 0.52 -10.70 -3.57
C MET A 85 0.89 -9.28 -3.97
N PHE A 86 0.52 -8.33 -3.15
CA PHE A 86 0.90 -6.92 -3.30
C PHE A 86 2.02 -6.61 -2.32
N ALA A 87 3.07 -5.96 -2.79
CA ALA A 87 4.17 -5.54 -1.93
C ALA A 87 4.68 -4.17 -2.36
N LEU A 88 5.24 -3.45 -1.40
CA LEU A 88 5.88 -2.17 -1.66
C LEU A 88 7.33 -2.39 -2.03
N THR A 89 7.82 -1.62 -2.99
CA THR A 89 9.25 -1.56 -3.30
C THR A 89 9.96 -0.79 -2.19
N ASP A 90 11.30 -0.78 -2.23
CA ASP A 90 12.07 0.02 -1.27
C ASP A 90 11.70 1.50 -1.38
N GLU A 91 11.49 2.00 -2.60
CA GLU A 91 11.05 3.38 -2.83
C GLU A 91 9.67 3.62 -2.21
N GLY A 92 8.75 2.66 -2.35
CA GLY A 92 7.43 2.77 -1.73
C GLY A 92 7.49 2.77 -0.22
N LYS A 93 8.30 1.88 0.36
CA LYS A 93 8.49 1.82 1.81
C LYS A 93 9.09 3.10 2.37
N ASN A 94 9.99 3.73 1.61
CA ASN A 94 10.65 4.96 2.03
C ASN A 94 9.71 6.17 2.09
N LEU A 95 8.52 6.07 1.50
CA LEU A 95 7.52 7.12 1.63
C LEU A 95 6.86 7.14 3.01
N PHE A 96 6.96 6.06 3.75
CA PHE A 96 6.41 6.00 5.11
C PHE A 96 7.47 6.44 6.11
N LYS A 97 7.10 7.38 6.97
CA LYS A 97 7.99 7.92 8.01
C LYS A 97 7.35 7.78 9.37
N LYS A 98 8.15 7.43 10.35
CA LYS A 98 7.71 7.38 11.74
C LYS A 98 7.88 8.74 12.38
N GLU A 99 7.03 8.99 13.35
CA GLU A 99 7.11 10.20 14.16
C GLU A 99 8.36 10.21 15.04
#